data_1163d251f1ddaaf7dd186438df7fc1e0
#
_entry.id   1163d251f1ddaaf7dd186438df7fc1e0
#
_cell.length_a   1.000
_cell.length_b   1.000
_cell.length_c   1.000
_cell.angle_alpha   90.00
_cell.angle_beta   90.00
_cell.angle_gamma   90.00
#
_symmetry.space_group_name_H-M   'P 1'
#
loop_
_entity.id
_entity.type
_entity.pdbx_description
1 polymer ?
#
loop_
_entity_poly.entity_id
_entity_poly.type
_entity_poly.pdbx_seq_one_letter_code
_entity_poly.pdbx_strand_id
1 'polypeptide(L)'
;GRTYGKKFSFVNSDIFTHEAELMQSAYYAKKIPQYRVDLASGKRILANTYEIRKALVDIINKYDCKFVCAHNARFDYNSLNNTQRWTTKSKYRYFLPYGLEWWDTLKMARSVMGKMPTYKKFCEQNGYTTKTGKPRFTAEICYRFITKDLQFRESHTGLEDVEIEAEILEY
;
A
#
# COMPACT_ATOMS: atom_id res chain seq x y z
N GLY A 1 14.61 7.63 -13.60
CA GLY A 1 14.32 6.44 -14.36
C GLY A 1 13.88 5.31 -13.46
N ARG A 2 12.87 4.58 -13.86
CA ARG A 2 12.37 3.44 -13.09
C ARG A 2 13.34 2.30 -13.14
N THR A 3 13.86 1.97 -12.05
CA THR A 3 14.69 0.87 -11.94
C THR A 3 14.02 -0.26 -11.43
N TYR A 4 13.54 -1.06 -11.79
CA TYR A 4 12.99 -1.76 -11.21
C TYR A 4 12.83 -2.93 -11.19
N GLY A 5 12.77 -3.07 -10.84
CA GLY A 5 12.67 -3.68 -9.65
C GLY A 5 11.94 -4.95 -9.70
N LYS A 6 12.39 -5.91 -8.98
CA LYS A 6 11.60 -7.10 -8.68
C LYS A 6 10.41 -6.66 -7.84
N LYS A 7 9.21 -6.96 -8.31
CA LYS A 7 7.99 -6.79 -7.53
C LYS A 7 7.87 -7.98 -6.59
N PHE A 8 7.64 -7.70 -5.31
CA PHE A 8 7.41 -8.73 -4.31
C PHE A 8 5.99 -8.57 -3.78
N SER A 9 5.25 -9.66 -3.76
CA SER A 9 3.92 -9.68 -3.18
C SER A 9 3.77 -10.91 -2.29
N PHE A 10 3.42 -10.68 -1.05
CA PHE A 10 3.26 -11.72 -0.04
C PHE A 10 1.80 -11.82 0.42
N VAL A 11 1.40 -13.04 0.77
CA VAL A 11 0.24 -13.32 1.62
C VAL A 11 0.80 -13.84 2.95
N ASN A 12 0.43 -13.17 4.04
CA ASN A 12 0.89 -13.58 5.36
C ASN A 12 0.19 -14.85 5.83
N SER A 13 0.94 -15.95 5.97
CA SER A 13 0.38 -17.24 6.38
C SER A 13 -0.12 -17.24 7.82
N ASP A 14 0.49 -16.48 8.71
CA ASP A 14 0.04 -16.38 10.11
C ASP A 14 -1.38 -15.81 10.20
N ILE A 15 -1.76 -14.95 9.24
CA ILE A 15 -3.11 -14.38 9.16
C ILE A 15 -3.99 -15.23 8.24
N PHE A 16 -3.52 -15.56 7.05
CA PHE A 16 -4.32 -16.21 6.01
C PHE A 16 -4.72 -17.64 6.35
N THR A 17 -3.87 -18.38 7.07
CA THR A 17 -4.12 -19.78 7.44
C THR A 17 -4.52 -19.98 8.89
N HIS A 18 -4.11 -19.09 9.80
CA HIS A 18 -4.32 -19.26 11.24
C HIS A 18 -5.40 -18.36 11.81
N GLU A 19 -5.75 -17.24 11.14
CA GLU A 19 -6.76 -16.30 11.59
C GLU A 19 -8.03 -16.40 10.73
N ALA A 20 -8.70 -17.56 10.78
CA ALA A 20 -9.86 -17.86 9.94
C ALA A 20 -11.01 -16.86 10.14
N GLU A 21 -11.29 -16.43 11.36
CA GLU A 21 -12.35 -15.45 11.67
C GLU A 21 -12.04 -14.09 11.05
N LEU A 22 -10.79 -13.63 11.16
CA LEU A 22 -10.34 -12.38 10.55
C LEU A 22 -10.49 -12.46 9.02
N MET A 23 -10.10 -13.58 8.41
CA MET A 23 -10.21 -13.77 6.97
C MET A 23 -11.66 -13.87 6.48
N GLN A 24 -12.59 -14.30 7.33
CA GLN A 24 -14.03 -14.29 7.03
C GLN A 24 -14.70 -12.93 7.22
N SER A 25 -13.98 -11.92 7.71
CA SER A 25 -14.53 -10.57 7.77
C SER A 25 -14.94 -10.07 6.38
N ALA A 26 -15.95 -9.19 6.31
CA ALA A 26 -16.50 -8.70 5.04
C ALA A 26 -15.43 -8.07 4.12
N TYR A 27 -14.37 -7.52 4.67
CA TYR A 27 -13.29 -6.92 3.90
C TYR A 27 -12.40 -7.97 3.23
N TYR A 28 -11.93 -8.98 3.96
CA TYR A 28 -11.01 -9.99 3.43
C TYR A 28 -11.72 -11.10 2.66
N ALA A 29 -12.94 -11.48 3.07
CA ALA A 29 -13.70 -12.56 2.44
C ALA A 29 -13.81 -12.40 0.91
N LYS A 30 -14.02 -11.20 0.43
CA LYS A 30 -14.10 -10.87 -0.99
C LYS A 30 -12.80 -11.08 -1.76
N LYS A 31 -11.65 -11.07 -1.06
CA LYS A 31 -10.30 -11.16 -1.64
C LYS A 31 -9.72 -12.58 -1.59
N ILE A 32 -10.26 -13.44 -0.76
CA ILE A 32 -9.78 -14.84 -0.61
C ILE A 32 -9.69 -15.57 -1.95
N PRO A 33 -10.70 -15.54 -2.84
CA PRO A 33 -10.62 -16.23 -4.13
C PRO A 33 -9.44 -15.75 -4.97
N GLN A 34 -9.22 -14.43 -5.04
CA GLN A 34 -8.12 -13.85 -5.78
C GLN A 34 -6.76 -14.23 -5.18
N TYR A 35 -6.62 -14.19 -3.85
CA TYR A 35 -5.39 -14.61 -3.20
C TYR A 35 -5.04 -16.07 -3.48
N ARG A 36 -6.02 -16.97 -3.53
CA ARG A 36 -5.80 -18.38 -3.88
C ARG A 36 -5.30 -18.55 -5.32
N VAL A 37 -5.88 -17.83 -6.27
CA VAL A 37 -5.44 -17.82 -7.67
C VAL A 37 -4.02 -17.26 -7.78
N ASP A 38 -3.73 -16.15 -7.13
CA ASP A 38 -2.43 -15.50 -7.15
C ASP A 38 -1.32 -16.38 -6.52
N LEU A 39 -1.65 -17.12 -5.46
CA LEU A 39 -0.73 -18.08 -4.84
C LEU A 39 -0.48 -19.28 -5.77
N ALA A 40 -1.53 -19.82 -6.37
CA ALA A 40 -1.42 -20.96 -7.29
C ALA A 40 -0.62 -20.61 -8.56
N SER A 41 -0.74 -19.39 -9.05
CA SER A 41 0.00 -18.89 -10.23
C SER A 41 1.43 -18.38 -9.91
N GLY A 42 1.82 -18.34 -8.64
CA GLY A 42 3.10 -17.77 -8.21
C GLY A 42 3.19 -16.25 -8.28
N LYS A 43 2.09 -15.56 -8.56
CA LYS A 43 2.03 -14.10 -8.53
C LYS A 43 2.27 -13.56 -7.11
N ARG A 44 1.86 -14.31 -6.09
CA ARG A 44 2.11 -14.02 -4.67
C ARG A 44 2.78 -15.18 -3.99
N ILE A 45 3.49 -14.90 -2.92
CA ILE A 45 4.23 -15.87 -2.12
C ILE A 45 3.55 -15.98 -0.75
N LEU A 46 3.21 -17.20 -0.34
CA LEU A 46 2.76 -17.46 1.03
C LEU A 46 3.98 -17.49 1.95
N ALA A 47 4.02 -16.63 2.93
CA ALA A 47 5.13 -16.55 3.87
C ALA A 47 4.62 -16.09 5.24
N ASN A 48 5.27 -16.54 6.32
CA ASN A 48 4.95 -16.07 7.65
C ASN A 48 5.51 -14.66 7.92
N THR A 49 5.09 -14.04 9.01
CA THR A 49 5.50 -12.67 9.37
C THR A 49 7.02 -12.51 9.46
N TYR A 50 7.72 -13.52 9.99
CA TYR A 50 9.18 -13.49 10.11
C TYR A 50 9.85 -13.53 8.72
N GLU A 51 9.41 -14.40 7.84
CA GLU A 51 9.92 -14.55 6.48
C GLU A 51 9.70 -13.28 5.65
N ILE A 52 8.49 -12.69 5.74
CA ILE A 52 8.17 -11.43 5.08
C ILE A 52 9.09 -10.31 5.60
N ARG A 53 9.23 -10.20 6.92
CA ARG A 53 10.13 -9.22 7.52
C ARG A 53 11.56 -9.40 7.03
N LYS A 54 12.06 -10.65 7.05
CA LYS A 54 13.41 -10.97 6.59
C LYS A 54 13.60 -10.56 5.13
N ALA A 55 12.68 -10.92 4.25
CA ALA A 55 12.76 -10.57 2.84
C ALA A 55 12.80 -9.04 2.63
N LEU A 56 11.98 -8.27 3.36
CA LEU A 56 12.01 -6.81 3.27
C LEU A 56 13.31 -6.21 3.79
N VAL A 57 13.84 -6.71 4.90
CA VAL A 57 15.13 -6.27 5.44
C VAL A 57 16.27 -6.59 4.48
N ASP A 58 16.26 -7.76 3.85
CA ASP A 58 17.25 -8.15 2.85
C ASP A 58 17.20 -7.23 1.61
N ILE A 59 15.99 -6.83 1.17
CA ILE A 59 15.81 -5.86 0.07
C ILE A 59 16.35 -4.48 0.49
N ILE A 60 15.98 -3.99 1.67
CA ILE A 60 16.43 -2.71 2.19
C ILE A 60 17.95 -2.65 2.24
N ASN A 61 18.59 -3.67 2.76
CA ASN A 61 20.05 -3.77 2.84
C ASN A 61 20.70 -3.88 1.45
N LYS A 62 20.13 -4.71 0.58
CA LYS A 62 20.67 -4.95 -0.76
C LYS A 62 20.70 -3.68 -1.62
N TYR A 63 19.66 -2.87 -1.52
CA TYR A 63 19.49 -1.66 -2.34
C TYR A 63 19.80 -0.37 -1.56
N ASP A 64 20.29 -0.48 -0.33
CA ASP A 64 20.60 0.66 0.55
C ASP A 64 19.41 1.63 0.67
N CYS A 65 18.19 1.10 0.84
CA CYS A 65 16.99 1.90 0.92
C CYS A 65 17.02 2.79 2.16
N LYS A 66 16.81 4.09 1.98
CA LYS A 66 16.80 5.08 3.07
C LYS A 66 15.39 5.45 3.51
N PHE A 67 14.40 5.21 2.67
CA PHE A 67 13.01 5.53 2.96
C PHE A 67 12.05 4.44 2.47
N VAL A 68 10.88 4.45 3.06
CA VAL A 68 9.71 3.65 2.67
C VAL A 68 8.60 4.62 2.33
N CYS A 69 7.89 4.37 1.26
CA CYS A 69 6.83 5.22 0.78
C CYS A 69 5.49 4.48 0.82
N ALA A 70 4.43 5.15 1.23
CA ALA A 70 3.07 4.63 1.19
C ALA A 70 2.04 5.77 1.14
N HIS A 71 0.83 5.47 0.66
CA HIS A 71 -0.27 6.44 0.65
C HIS A 71 -1.04 6.38 1.97
N ASN A 72 -0.93 7.41 2.80
CA ASN A 72 -1.33 7.40 4.21
C ASN A 72 -0.41 6.51 5.07
N ALA A 73 0.88 6.71 4.93
CA ALA A 73 1.97 5.89 5.48
C ALA A 73 1.84 5.55 6.98
N ARG A 74 1.13 6.37 7.77
CA ARG A 74 0.83 6.06 9.17
C ARG A 74 0.02 4.78 9.33
N PHE A 75 -0.89 4.51 8.40
CA PHE A 75 -1.69 3.28 8.42
C PHE A 75 -0.80 2.06 8.21
N ASP A 76 0.06 2.08 7.21
CA ASP A 76 0.96 0.96 6.88
C ASP A 76 1.99 0.73 7.98
N TYR A 77 2.58 1.81 8.49
CA TYR A 77 3.49 1.74 9.64
C TYR A 77 2.84 1.06 10.85
N ASN A 78 1.63 1.47 11.22
CA ASN A 78 0.92 0.89 12.34
C ASN A 78 0.51 -0.56 12.08
N SER A 79 0.03 -0.86 10.87
CA SER A 79 -0.42 -2.20 10.47
C SER A 79 0.73 -3.21 10.51
N LEU A 80 1.88 -2.86 9.97
CA LEU A 80 3.08 -3.70 10.00
C LEU A 80 3.55 -3.97 11.42
N ASN A 81 3.66 -2.93 12.25
CA ASN A 81 4.11 -3.08 13.63
C ASN A 81 3.12 -3.86 14.51
N ASN A 82 1.81 -3.67 14.30
CA ASN A 82 0.78 -4.40 15.03
C ASN A 82 0.74 -5.86 14.58
N THR A 83 0.85 -6.15 13.28
CA THR A 83 0.95 -7.51 12.76
C THR A 83 2.13 -8.25 13.39
N GLN A 84 3.29 -7.62 13.47
CA GLN A 84 4.46 -8.23 14.12
C GLN A 84 4.21 -8.54 15.61
N ARG A 85 3.59 -7.62 16.34
CA ARG A 85 3.29 -7.83 17.77
C ARG A 85 2.28 -8.94 17.98
N TRP A 86 1.32 -9.07 17.07
CA TRP A 86 0.27 -10.08 17.19
C TRP A 86 0.76 -11.46 16.78
N THR A 87 1.42 -11.55 15.63
CA THR A 87 1.78 -12.85 15.03
C THR A 87 3.09 -13.42 15.52
N THR A 88 3.92 -12.63 16.21
CA THR A 88 5.25 -13.08 16.66
C THR A 88 5.51 -12.72 18.12
N LYS A 89 6.35 -13.52 18.78
CA LYS A 89 6.94 -13.18 20.09
C LYS A 89 8.25 -12.41 19.91
N SER A 90 8.40 -11.68 18.82
CA SER A 90 9.63 -10.97 18.47
C SER A 90 9.93 -9.87 19.48
N LYS A 91 11.19 -9.80 19.92
CA LYS A 91 11.71 -8.68 20.71
C LYS A 91 11.87 -7.39 19.91
N TYR A 92 11.80 -7.46 18.58
CA TYR A 92 11.90 -6.28 17.72
C TYR A 92 10.64 -5.44 17.82
N ARG A 93 10.81 -4.18 18.22
CA ARG A 93 9.72 -3.22 18.36
C ARG A 93 9.11 -2.83 17.02
N TYR A 94 9.95 -2.76 15.98
CA TYR A 94 9.57 -2.30 14.65
C TYR A 94 9.66 -3.43 13.63
N PHE A 95 8.68 -3.49 12.73
CA PHE A 95 8.67 -4.46 11.65
C PHE A 95 9.83 -4.22 10.66
N LEU A 96 10.02 -2.98 10.25
CA LEU A 96 11.15 -2.56 9.43
C LEU A 96 12.28 -2.01 10.30
N PRO A 97 13.53 -1.96 9.80
CA PRO A 97 14.66 -1.42 10.53
C PRO A 97 14.40 0.00 11.05
N TYR A 98 14.90 0.28 12.24
CA TYR A 98 14.86 1.63 12.79
C TYR A 98 15.74 2.58 11.96
N GLY A 99 15.30 3.82 11.79
CA GLY A 99 16.03 4.85 11.05
C GLY A 99 15.61 5.01 9.60
N LEU A 100 14.72 4.15 9.06
CA LEU A 100 14.09 4.40 7.77
C LEU A 100 13.11 5.58 7.86
N GLU A 101 13.21 6.50 6.91
CA GLU A 101 12.24 7.56 6.75
C GLU A 101 10.95 7.02 6.13
N TRP A 102 9.81 7.51 6.62
CA TRP A 102 8.49 7.19 6.05
C TRP A 102 7.94 8.37 5.28
N TRP A 103 7.87 8.21 3.97
CA TRP A 103 7.30 9.18 3.06
C TRP A 103 5.81 8.87 2.83
N ASP A 104 5.01 9.92 2.87
CA ASP A 104 3.55 9.82 2.77
C ASP A 104 3.06 10.53 1.51
N THR A 105 2.75 9.74 0.46
CA THR A 105 2.26 10.30 -0.82
C THR A 105 0.93 11.02 -0.68
N LEU A 106 0.10 10.69 0.33
CA LEU A 106 -1.12 11.46 0.61
C LEU A 106 -0.79 12.89 1.06
N LYS A 107 0.23 13.06 1.91
CA LYS A 107 0.69 14.40 2.32
C LYS A 107 1.32 15.14 1.15
N MET A 108 2.10 14.46 0.33
CA MET A 108 2.71 15.03 -0.88
C MET A 108 1.63 15.47 -1.87
N ALA A 109 0.65 14.62 -2.19
CA ALA A 109 -0.46 14.96 -3.05
C ALA A 109 -1.25 16.17 -2.54
N ARG A 110 -1.52 16.25 -1.25
CA ARG A 110 -2.17 17.43 -0.64
C ARG A 110 -1.34 18.69 -0.79
N SER A 111 -0.03 18.58 -0.65
CA SER A 111 0.90 19.72 -0.75
C SER A 111 1.07 20.22 -2.18
N VAL A 112 1.10 19.33 -3.16
CA VAL A 112 1.32 19.63 -4.59
C VAL A 112 -0.02 19.82 -5.29
N MET A 113 -0.80 18.74 -5.45
CA MET A 113 -2.06 18.76 -6.20
C MET A 113 -3.11 19.67 -5.55
N GLY A 114 -3.10 19.78 -4.20
CA GLY A 114 -4.01 20.65 -3.47
C GLY A 114 -3.87 22.14 -3.81
N LYS A 115 -2.74 22.55 -4.33
CA LYS A 115 -2.49 23.92 -4.82
C LYS A 115 -2.83 24.11 -6.30
N MET A 116 -3.13 23.02 -7.02
CA MET A 116 -3.40 23.08 -8.46
C MET A 116 -4.88 23.39 -8.75
N PRO A 117 -5.19 24.51 -9.41
CA PRO A 117 -6.58 24.81 -9.83
C PRO A 117 -7.18 23.70 -10.71
N THR A 118 -6.35 23.06 -11.52
CA THR A 118 -6.74 21.95 -12.40
C THR A 118 -7.20 20.72 -11.62
N TYR A 119 -6.54 20.38 -10.54
CA TYR A 119 -6.95 19.27 -9.67
C TYR A 119 -8.26 19.58 -8.93
N LYS A 120 -8.40 20.80 -8.42
CA LYS A 120 -9.64 21.24 -7.78
C LYS A 120 -10.83 21.16 -8.74
N LYS A 121 -10.69 21.71 -9.94
CA LYS A 121 -11.71 21.64 -10.99
C LYS A 121 -12.04 20.19 -11.39
N PHE A 122 -11.02 19.33 -11.51
CA PHE A 122 -11.19 17.90 -11.77
C PHE A 122 -12.04 17.23 -10.67
N CYS A 123 -11.74 17.48 -9.40
CA CYS A 123 -12.51 16.92 -8.29
C CYS A 123 -13.96 17.44 -8.28
N GLU A 124 -14.18 18.71 -8.52
CA GLU A 124 -15.51 19.30 -8.59
C GLU A 124 -16.35 18.70 -9.72
N GLN A 125 -15.78 18.60 -10.92
CA GLN A 125 -16.46 18.09 -12.11
C GLN A 125 -16.83 16.59 -12.00
N ASN A 126 -16.06 15.81 -11.25
CA ASN A 126 -16.25 14.37 -11.13
C ASN A 126 -16.86 13.93 -9.78
N GLY A 127 -17.27 14.87 -8.93
CA GLY A 127 -17.87 14.55 -7.63
C GLY A 127 -16.87 14.00 -6.59
N TYR A 128 -15.57 14.26 -6.79
CA TYR A 128 -14.51 13.79 -5.87
C TYR A 128 -14.22 14.80 -4.75
N THR A 129 -15.28 15.33 -4.17
CA THR A 129 -15.20 16.27 -3.05
C THR A 129 -15.72 15.65 -1.75
N THR A 130 -15.32 16.24 -0.64
CA THR A 130 -15.90 15.94 0.68
C THR A 130 -17.28 16.59 0.80
N LYS A 131 -18.01 16.26 1.86
CA LYS A 131 -19.29 16.93 2.20
C LYS A 131 -19.15 18.46 2.35
N THR A 132 -17.94 18.93 2.66
CA THR A 132 -17.62 20.36 2.79
C THR A 132 -17.03 20.98 1.52
N GLY A 133 -17.11 20.30 0.37
CA GLY A 133 -16.64 20.79 -0.93
C GLY A 133 -15.11 20.75 -1.14
N LYS A 134 -14.33 20.17 -0.20
CA LYS A 134 -12.88 20.07 -0.35
C LYS A 134 -12.50 18.88 -1.24
N PRO A 135 -11.47 19.00 -2.11
CA PRO A 135 -10.96 17.88 -2.90
C PRO A 135 -10.56 16.69 -2.03
N ARG A 136 -10.83 15.49 -2.52
CA ARG A 136 -10.38 14.24 -1.92
C ARG A 136 -9.05 13.83 -2.55
N PHE A 137 -8.21 13.12 -1.75
CA PHE A 137 -6.87 12.70 -2.14
C PHE A 137 -6.66 11.21 -1.86
N THR A 138 -7.64 10.35 -2.21
CA THR A 138 -7.40 8.90 -2.21
C THR A 138 -6.43 8.54 -3.34
N ALA A 139 -5.69 7.45 -3.20
CA ALA A 139 -4.76 6.99 -4.23
C ALA A 139 -5.46 6.86 -5.59
N GLU A 140 -6.64 6.25 -5.63
CA GLU A 140 -7.46 6.11 -6.83
C GLU A 140 -7.77 7.46 -7.51
N ILE A 141 -8.18 8.48 -6.75
CA ILE A 141 -8.53 9.80 -7.32
C ILE A 141 -7.28 10.51 -7.84
N CYS A 142 -6.18 10.47 -7.10
CA CYS A 142 -4.90 11.03 -7.54
C CYS A 142 -4.43 10.36 -8.84
N TYR A 143 -4.48 9.04 -8.89
CA TYR A 143 -4.10 8.26 -10.07
C TYR A 143 -4.96 8.58 -11.28
N ARG A 144 -6.30 8.66 -11.14
CA ARG A 144 -7.21 9.10 -12.20
C ARG A 144 -6.87 10.48 -12.74
N PHE A 145 -6.48 11.40 -11.87
CA PHE A 145 -6.07 12.74 -12.29
C PHE A 145 -4.78 12.70 -13.11
N ILE A 146 -3.79 11.92 -12.68
CA ILE A 146 -2.49 11.79 -13.35
C ILE A 146 -2.65 11.13 -14.72
N THR A 147 -3.31 9.98 -14.77
CA THR A 147 -3.43 9.16 -15.98
C THR A 147 -4.53 9.59 -16.94
N LYS A 148 -5.47 10.44 -16.47
CA LYS A 148 -6.71 10.81 -17.18
C LYS A 148 -7.67 9.64 -17.39
N ASP A 149 -7.47 8.53 -16.72
CA ASP A 149 -8.35 7.36 -16.77
C ASP A 149 -9.43 7.44 -15.68
N LEU A 150 -10.59 7.98 -16.02
CA LEU A 150 -11.73 8.09 -15.10
C LEU A 150 -12.38 6.73 -14.78
N GLN A 151 -12.14 5.71 -15.59
CA GLN A 151 -12.72 4.37 -15.39
C GLN A 151 -11.86 3.51 -14.48
N PHE A 152 -10.64 3.92 -14.20
CA PHE A 152 -9.76 3.18 -13.30
C PHE A 152 -10.43 2.91 -11.95
N ARG A 153 -10.24 1.70 -11.43
CA ARG A 153 -10.70 1.29 -10.10
C ARG A 153 -9.53 0.62 -9.37
N GLU A 154 -9.27 1.10 -8.18
CA GLU A 154 -8.28 0.50 -7.30
C GLU A 154 -8.75 -0.88 -6.85
N SER A 155 -7.91 -1.90 -7.01
CA SER A 155 -8.24 -3.28 -6.63
C SER A 155 -8.11 -3.52 -5.12
N HIS A 156 -7.45 -2.63 -4.41
CA HIS A 156 -7.10 -2.77 -3.00
C HIS A 156 -6.35 -4.09 -2.71
N THR A 157 -5.42 -4.41 -3.58
CA THR A 157 -4.50 -5.54 -3.40
C THR A 157 -3.08 -5.01 -3.43
N GLY A 158 -2.31 -5.33 -2.40
CA GLY A 158 -1.05 -4.63 -2.07
C GLY A 158 -0.06 -4.40 -3.22
N LEU A 159 0.04 -5.29 -4.23
CA LEU A 159 0.95 -5.08 -5.35
C LEU A 159 0.44 -3.98 -6.30
N GLU A 160 -0.82 -4.01 -6.64
CA GLU A 160 -1.47 -3.04 -7.50
C GLU A 160 -1.50 -1.66 -6.83
N ASP A 161 -1.71 -1.62 -5.51
CA ASP A 161 -1.68 -0.38 -4.73
C ASP A 161 -0.29 0.26 -4.78
N VAL A 162 0.79 -0.53 -4.67
CA VAL A 162 2.18 -0.04 -4.79
C VAL A 162 2.47 0.56 -6.18
N GLU A 163 1.90 0.00 -7.24
CA GLU A 163 2.06 0.56 -8.61
C GLU A 163 1.41 1.93 -8.73
N ILE A 164 0.21 2.09 -8.17
CA ILE A 164 -0.50 3.36 -8.12
C ILE A 164 0.27 4.40 -7.30
N GLU A 165 0.77 3.99 -6.15
CA GLU A 165 1.53 4.86 -5.26
C GLU A 165 2.86 5.31 -5.87
N ALA A 166 3.51 4.45 -6.67
CA ALA A 166 4.71 4.83 -7.42
C ALA A 166 4.41 5.92 -8.47
N GLU A 167 3.30 5.82 -9.20
CA GLU A 167 2.88 6.87 -10.15
C GLU A 167 2.60 8.21 -9.44
N ILE A 168 1.97 8.16 -8.26
CA ILE A 168 1.70 9.36 -7.46
C ILE A 168 3.00 9.99 -6.95
N LEU A 169 3.99 9.17 -6.58
CA LEU A 169 5.28 9.64 -6.10
C LEU A 169 6.11 10.30 -7.22
N GLU A 170 6.02 9.76 -8.45
CA GLU A 170 6.76 10.27 -9.60
C GLU A 170 6.16 11.56 -10.20
N TYR A 171 4.87 11.82 -9.95
CA TYR A 171 4.17 13.00 -10.43
C TYR A 171 4.59 14.27 -9.70
#